data_ab99800a580cf975b32ca794344f818b
#
_entry.id   ab99800a580cf975b32ca794344f818b
#
_cell.length_a   1.000
_cell.length_b   1.000
_cell.length_c   1.000
_cell.angle_alpha   90.00
_cell.angle_beta   90.00
_cell.angle_gamma   90.00
#
_symmetry.space_group_name_H-M   'P 1'
#
loop_
_entity.id
_entity.type
_entity.pdbx_description
1 polymer ?
#
loop_
_entity_poly.entity_id
_entity_poly.type
_entity_poly.pdbx_seq_one_letter_code
_entity_poly.pdbx_strand_id
1 'polypeptide(L)'
;GRSPSRPFWAGISSMVNDASDVLSLLRARYRQKPVYLLGNSMGGAVAIVTAATRGHLMDGLVLVAPAVWNRDRMPWYQTAPLAVMSHSLPWLPLTGRGLDIWPSDNIEMLRRLSRDPHMMSAVRVDLIAGVADLMDLARVRSSDIRVATLLLSGQQDQVIPPDAIDALDRDLQAAGMASYHRCLYQAGYHMLLRDLNGPVVIDDIRRWIAGGGGVENYSCTRS
;
A
#
# COMPACT_ATOMS: atom_id res chain seq x y z
N GLY A 1 -1.15 4.18 -16.63
CA GLY A 1 -0.70 4.17 -17.97
C GLY A 1 -0.98 5.46 -18.75
N ARG A 2 -2.02 6.25 -18.40
CA ARG A 2 -2.43 7.46 -19.14
C ARG A 2 -2.08 8.78 -18.42
N SER A 3 -1.42 8.71 -17.26
CA SER A 3 -1.02 9.93 -16.54
C SER A 3 0.00 10.72 -17.37
N PRO A 4 -0.20 12.03 -17.59
CA PRO A 4 0.72 12.87 -18.34
C PRO A 4 2.06 13.08 -17.60
N SER A 5 2.08 12.91 -16.28
CA SER A 5 3.27 13.11 -15.43
C SER A 5 4.20 11.90 -15.40
N ARG A 6 3.90 10.82 -16.10
CA ARG A 6 4.75 9.64 -16.17
C ARG A 6 6.06 9.95 -16.93
N PRO A 7 7.24 9.54 -16.43
CA PRO A 7 7.55 8.71 -15.26
C PRO A 7 7.95 9.51 -14.01
N PHE A 8 7.49 10.73 -13.85
CA PHE A 8 7.94 11.65 -12.79
C PHE A 8 7.22 11.39 -11.47
N TRP A 9 7.89 11.71 -10.37
CA TRP A 9 7.29 11.74 -9.06
C TRP A 9 6.31 12.90 -8.93
N ALA A 10 5.04 12.61 -8.72
CA ALA A 10 4.00 13.65 -8.61
C ALA A 10 4.01 14.39 -7.26
N GLY A 11 4.72 13.84 -6.28
CA GLY A 11 4.70 14.34 -4.90
C GLY A 11 3.61 13.71 -4.04
N ILE A 12 3.88 13.59 -2.74
CA ILE A 12 2.97 12.98 -1.77
C ILE A 12 1.66 13.76 -1.69
N SER A 13 1.76 15.10 -1.58
CA SER A 13 0.59 15.97 -1.47
C SER A 13 -0.35 15.85 -2.67
N SER A 14 0.19 15.74 -3.89
CA SER A 14 -0.62 15.55 -5.09
C SER A 14 -1.43 14.25 -5.01
N MET A 15 -0.77 13.13 -4.68
CA MET A 15 -1.45 11.83 -4.59
C MET A 15 -2.51 11.79 -3.49
N VAL A 16 -2.23 12.40 -2.33
CA VAL A 16 -3.18 12.49 -1.22
C VAL A 16 -4.36 13.39 -1.57
N ASN A 17 -4.13 14.50 -2.25
CA ASN A 17 -5.19 15.40 -2.70
C ASN A 17 -6.07 14.72 -3.77
N ASP A 18 -5.47 14.07 -4.77
CA ASP A 18 -6.22 13.32 -5.80
C ASP A 18 -7.12 12.26 -5.16
N ALA A 19 -6.61 11.49 -4.19
CA ALA A 19 -7.41 10.52 -3.45
C ALA A 19 -8.54 11.20 -2.66
N SER A 20 -8.27 12.32 -2.00
CA SER A 20 -9.25 13.09 -1.22
C SER A 20 -10.35 13.68 -2.10
N ASP A 21 -10.00 14.17 -3.28
CA ASP A 21 -10.96 14.73 -4.24
C ASP A 21 -11.91 13.65 -4.75
N VAL A 22 -11.37 12.46 -5.10
CA VAL A 22 -12.21 11.32 -5.50
C VAL A 22 -13.14 10.88 -4.37
N LEU A 23 -12.64 10.79 -3.13
CA LEU A 23 -13.47 10.44 -1.96
C LEU A 23 -14.58 11.48 -1.74
N SER A 24 -14.27 12.77 -1.85
CA SER A 24 -15.23 13.85 -1.72
C SER A 24 -16.33 13.79 -2.79
N LEU A 25 -15.95 13.50 -4.05
CA LEU A 25 -16.90 13.29 -5.15
C LEU A 25 -17.80 12.08 -4.89
N LEU A 26 -17.25 10.98 -4.41
CA LEU A 26 -18.02 9.77 -4.07
C LEU A 26 -19.00 10.04 -2.92
N ARG A 27 -18.57 10.73 -1.86
CA ARG A 27 -19.44 11.14 -0.76
C ARG A 27 -20.58 12.04 -1.22
N ALA A 28 -20.30 13.01 -2.08
CA ALA A 28 -21.34 13.90 -2.62
C ALA A 28 -22.36 13.14 -3.49
N ARG A 29 -21.86 12.18 -4.30
CA ARG A 29 -22.71 11.40 -5.22
C ARG A 29 -23.51 10.30 -4.53
N TYR A 30 -22.93 9.65 -3.52
CA TYR A 30 -23.49 8.45 -2.87
C TYR A 30 -23.71 8.68 -1.37
N ARG A 31 -24.49 9.72 -1.02
CA ARG A 31 -24.67 10.23 0.36
C ARG A 31 -25.11 9.18 1.38
N GLN A 32 -25.81 8.11 0.96
CA GLN A 32 -26.31 7.05 1.83
C GLN A 32 -25.54 5.73 1.70
N LYS A 33 -24.46 5.72 0.96
CA LYS A 33 -23.62 4.54 0.77
C LYS A 33 -22.31 4.67 1.53
N PRO A 34 -21.84 3.59 2.17
CA PRO A 34 -20.50 3.61 2.77
C PRO A 34 -19.44 3.73 1.68
N VAL A 35 -18.38 4.47 1.98
CA VAL A 35 -17.22 4.69 1.10
C VAL A 35 -15.97 4.14 1.78
N TYR A 36 -15.30 3.21 1.10
CA TYR A 36 -14.07 2.59 1.58
C TYR A 36 -12.90 2.97 0.68
N LEU A 37 -11.74 3.23 1.29
CA LEU A 37 -10.49 3.43 0.57
C LEU A 37 -9.66 2.16 0.64
N LEU A 38 -9.31 1.57 -0.52
CA LEU A 38 -8.39 0.45 -0.60
C LEU A 38 -7.08 0.91 -1.21
N GLY A 39 -5.97 0.65 -0.52
CA GLY A 39 -4.62 0.92 -0.99
C GLY A 39 -3.76 -0.34 -1.02
N ASN A 40 -3.12 -0.62 -2.18
CA ASN A 40 -2.16 -1.71 -2.34
C ASN A 40 -0.75 -1.14 -2.50
N SER A 41 0.24 -1.71 -1.83
CA SER A 41 1.65 -1.34 -1.92
C SER A 41 1.87 0.17 -1.73
N MET A 42 2.44 0.90 -2.67
CA MET A 42 2.57 2.37 -2.63
C MET A 42 1.21 3.06 -2.42
N GLY A 43 0.14 2.56 -3.05
CA GLY A 43 -1.22 3.04 -2.83
C GLY A 43 -1.69 2.86 -1.39
N GLY A 44 -1.18 1.83 -0.68
CA GLY A 44 -1.41 1.63 0.75
C GLY A 44 -0.79 2.73 1.60
N ALA A 45 0.43 3.17 1.28
CA ALA A 45 1.07 4.30 1.96
C ALA A 45 0.32 5.62 1.71
N VAL A 46 -0.13 5.88 0.47
CA VAL A 46 -1.00 7.03 0.16
C VAL A 46 -2.30 6.95 0.96
N ALA A 47 -2.93 5.77 1.03
CA ALA A 47 -4.17 5.56 1.75
C ALA A 47 -4.03 5.80 3.26
N ILE A 48 -2.91 5.39 3.87
CA ILE A 48 -2.58 5.69 5.27
C ILE A 48 -2.55 7.20 5.50
N VAL A 49 -1.78 7.94 4.70
CA VAL A 49 -1.67 9.41 4.85
C VAL A 49 -3.01 10.09 4.60
N THR A 50 -3.79 9.60 3.62
CA THR A 50 -5.14 10.13 3.34
C THR A 50 -6.09 9.86 4.52
N ALA A 51 -6.10 8.65 5.08
CA ALA A 51 -6.96 8.30 6.22
C ALA A 51 -6.59 9.10 7.48
N ALA A 52 -5.30 9.30 7.74
CA ALA A 52 -4.81 10.07 8.87
C ALA A 52 -5.19 11.57 8.78
N THR A 53 -5.27 12.13 7.56
CA THR A 53 -5.51 13.56 7.35
C THR A 53 -6.94 13.90 6.92
N ARG A 54 -7.67 12.95 6.33
CA ARG A 54 -8.98 13.09 5.70
C ARG A 54 -9.92 11.93 6.02
N GLY A 55 -9.74 11.27 7.17
CA GLY A 55 -10.52 10.10 7.59
C GLY A 55 -12.04 10.29 7.54
N HIS A 56 -12.54 11.53 7.76
CA HIS A 56 -13.96 11.85 7.65
C HIS A 56 -14.57 11.63 6.25
N LEU A 57 -13.74 11.46 5.22
CA LEU A 57 -14.19 11.19 3.85
C LEU A 57 -14.46 9.71 3.57
N MET A 58 -14.15 8.80 4.51
CA MET A 58 -14.31 7.37 4.32
C MET A 58 -14.91 6.69 5.56
N ASP A 59 -15.56 5.55 5.37
CA ASP A 59 -16.12 4.73 6.45
C ASP A 59 -15.16 3.63 6.87
N GLY A 60 -14.18 3.30 6.05
CA GLY A 60 -13.14 2.35 6.39
C GLY A 60 -11.98 2.33 5.39
N LEU A 61 -10.88 1.75 5.85
CA LEU A 61 -9.60 1.66 5.17
C LEU A 61 -9.21 0.20 4.99
N VAL A 62 -8.82 -0.19 3.78
CA VAL A 62 -8.28 -1.52 3.47
C VAL A 62 -6.84 -1.36 2.97
N LEU A 63 -5.90 -1.94 3.68
CA LEU A 63 -4.47 -1.90 3.37
C LEU A 63 -4.00 -3.28 2.92
N VAL A 64 -3.55 -3.39 1.67
CA VAL A 64 -3.07 -4.64 1.07
C VAL A 64 -1.58 -4.53 0.82
N ALA A 65 -0.77 -5.29 1.56
CA ALA A 65 0.69 -5.26 1.49
C ALA A 65 1.23 -3.81 1.38
N PRO A 66 0.85 -2.90 2.31
CA PRO A 66 1.16 -1.47 2.18
C PRO A 66 2.67 -1.21 2.22
N ALA A 67 3.13 -0.25 1.41
CA ALA A 67 4.53 0.16 1.39
C ALA A 67 4.85 1.00 2.64
N VAL A 68 5.36 0.35 3.69
CA VAL A 68 5.64 0.95 5.00
C VAL A 68 7.04 0.59 5.53
N TRP A 69 7.91 0.15 4.64
CA TRP A 69 9.31 -0.11 4.97
C TRP A 69 10.07 1.22 5.01
N ASN A 70 10.01 1.91 6.15
CA ASN A 70 10.64 3.22 6.34
C ASN A 70 12.17 3.13 6.49
N ARG A 71 12.86 4.25 6.26
CA ARG A 71 14.33 4.33 6.24
C ARG A 71 14.98 3.89 7.54
N ASP A 72 14.35 4.09 8.70
CA ASP A 72 14.88 3.64 10.00
C ASP A 72 15.04 2.12 10.10
N ARG A 73 14.32 1.36 9.25
CA ARG A 73 14.35 -0.09 9.18
C ARG A 73 15.10 -0.61 7.96
N MET A 74 15.44 0.26 7.02
CA MET A 74 16.23 -0.11 5.86
C MET A 74 17.73 -0.20 6.23
N PRO A 75 18.47 -1.17 5.67
CA PRO A 75 19.91 -1.22 5.83
C PRO A 75 20.57 0.04 5.30
N TRP A 76 21.60 0.54 6.01
CA TRP A 76 22.32 1.77 5.62
C TRP A 76 22.90 1.73 4.21
N TYR A 77 23.28 0.53 3.72
CA TYR A 77 23.81 0.36 2.36
C TYR A 77 22.75 0.52 1.25
N GLN A 78 21.48 0.61 1.61
CA GLN A 78 20.40 0.97 0.68
C GLN A 78 20.05 2.46 0.81
N THR A 79 20.00 2.99 2.02
CA THR A 79 19.57 4.36 2.30
C THR A 79 20.65 5.39 1.93
N ALA A 80 21.92 5.12 2.23
CA ALA A 80 23.00 6.07 1.96
C ALA A 80 23.24 6.29 0.43
N PRO A 81 23.32 5.24 -0.43
CA PRO A 81 23.41 5.45 -1.87
C PRO A 81 22.18 6.17 -2.43
N LEU A 82 20.98 5.83 -1.97
CA LEU A 82 19.76 6.50 -2.41
C LEU A 82 19.77 7.98 -2.06
N ALA A 83 20.22 8.35 -0.86
CA ALA A 83 20.33 9.74 -0.43
C ALA A 83 21.33 10.52 -1.32
N VAL A 84 22.51 9.97 -1.61
CA VAL A 84 23.49 10.60 -2.48
C VAL A 84 22.95 10.73 -3.91
N MET A 85 22.41 9.65 -4.47
CA MET A 85 21.94 9.60 -5.86
C MET A 85 20.72 10.50 -6.08
N SER A 86 19.82 10.62 -5.10
CA SER A 86 18.64 11.48 -5.21
C SER A 86 19.00 12.97 -5.35
N HIS A 87 20.15 13.40 -4.86
CA HIS A 87 20.63 14.77 -4.98
C HIS A 87 21.53 14.99 -6.20
N SER A 88 22.34 13.97 -6.58
CA SER A 88 23.33 14.11 -7.64
C SER A 88 22.84 13.63 -9.01
N LEU A 89 22.04 12.57 -9.06
CA LEU A 89 21.56 11.91 -10.28
C LEU A 89 20.07 11.54 -10.21
N PRO A 90 19.15 12.46 -9.87
CA PRO A 90 17.74 12.15 -9.62
C PRO A 90 17.04 11.56 -10.85
N TRP A 91 17.50 11.89 -12.05
CA TRP A 91 16.93 11.41 -13.31
C TRP A 91 17.42 10.01 -13.73
N LEU A 92 18.41 9.43 -13.05
CA LEU A 92 19.01 8.16 -13.43
C LEU A 92 17.96 7.04 -13.39
N PRO A 93 17.75 6.29 -14.50
CA PRO A 93 16.84 5.15 -14.47
C PRO A 93 17.53 3.94 -13.87
N LEU A 94 16.89 3.31 -12.89
CA LEU A 94 17.27 2.04 -12.29
C LEU A 94 16.32 0.94 -12.76
N THR A 95 16.87 -0.23 -13.04
CA THR A 95 16.08 -1.41 -13.40
C THR A 95 16.13 -2.41 -12.26
N GLY A 96 15.04 -3.13 -12.02
CA GLY A 96 15.01 -4.26 -11.08
C GLY A 96 15.63 -5.54 -11.63
N ARG A 97 16.37 -5.48 -12.75
CA ARG A 97 17.01 -6.67 -13.35
C ARG A 97 18.10 -7.19 -12.42
N GLY A 98 18.07 -8.48 -12.15
CA GLY A 98 19.03 -9.15 -11.26
C GLY A 98 18.61 -9.18 -9.80
N LEU A 99 17.48 -8.59 -9.43
CA LEU A 99 16.87 -8.83 -8.12
C LEU A 99 16.07 -10.12 -8.20
N ASP A 100 16.45 -11.11 -7.39
CA ASP A 100 15.71 -12.38 -7.26
C ASP A 100 14.55 -12.20 -6.27
N ILE A 101 13.57 -11.39 -6.67
CA ILE A 101 12.37 -11.08 -5.88
C ILE A 101 11.15 -11.60 -6.62
N TRP A 102 10.38 -12.44 -5.94
CA TRP A 102 9.12 -12.99 -6.43
C TRP A 102 7.94 -12.23 -5.82
N PRO A 103 7.31 -11.31 -6.56
CA PRO A 103 6.20 -10.53 -6.01
C PRO A 103 4.87 -11.28 -5.97
N SER A 104 4.78 -12.48 -6.58
CA SER A 104 3.58 -13.32 -6.64
C SER A 104 3.94 -14.76 -6.98
N ASP A 105 3.11 -15.72 -6.56
CA ASP A 105 3.16 -17.12 -6.99
C ASP A 105 2.49 -17.37 -8.37
N ASN A 106 1.76 -16.38 -8.89
CA ASN A 106 1.06 -16.44 -10.17
C ASN A 106 2.00 -16.10 -11.33
N ILE A 107 2.81 -17.07 -11.74
CA ILE A 107 3.84 -16.90 -12.79
C ILE A 107 3.22 -16.47 -14.13
N GLU A 108 2.04 -16.99 -14.47
CA GLU A 108 1.37 -16.60 -15.71
C GLU A 108 0.95 -15.15 -15.72
N MET A 109 0.46 -14.67 -14.59
CA MET A 109 0.13 -13.23 -14.40
C MET A 109 1.41 -12.38 -14.49
N LEU A 110 2.52 -12.80 -13.88
CA LEU A 110 3.80 -12.07 -13.93
C LEU A 110 4.35 -12.00 -15.37
N ARG A 111 4.24 -13.08 -16.14
CA ARG A 111 4.62 -13.10 -17.58
C ARG A 111 3.77 -12.12 -18.41
N ARG A 112 2.46 -12.06 -18.16
CA ARG A 112 1.59 -11.08 -18.82
C ARG A 112 1.95 -9.64 -18.42
N LEU A 113 2.19 -9.41 -17.13
CA LEU A 113 2.56 -8.11 -16.59
C LEU A 113 3.88 -7.59 -17.19
N SER A 114 4.88 -8.47 -17.36
CA SER A 114 6.18 -8.09 -17.94
C SER A 114 6.10 -7.66 -19.43
N ARG A 115 5.03 -8.04 -20.11
CA ARG A 115 4.75 -7.67 -21.52
C ARG A 115 3.79 -6.48 -21.65
N ASP A 116 3.25 -5.99 -20.53
CA ASP A 116 2.30 -4.87 -20.54
C ASP A 116 3.06 -3.57 -20.85
N PRO A 117 2.72 -2.85 -21.95
CA PRO A 117 3.36 -1.59 -22.32
C PRO A 117 3.14 -0.46 -21.30
N HIS A 118 2.18 -0.66 -20.39
CA HIS A 118 1.93 0.27 -19.29
C HIS A 118 2.81 0.03 -18.05
N MET A 119 3.56 -1.07 -18.01
CA MET A 119 4.57 -1.29 -16.96
C MET A 119 5.84 -0.50 -17.26
N MET A 120 6.40 0.10 -16.23
CA MET A 120 7.70 0.77 -16.34
C MET A 120 8.82 -0.25 -16.22
N SER A 121 9.69 -0.33 -17.23
CA SER A 121 10.86 -1.22 -17.22
C SER A 121 12.03 -0.64 -16.42
N ALA A 122 12.00 0.64 -16.12
CA ALA A 122 12.97 1.35 -15.31
C ALA A 122 12.27 2.42 -14.46
N VAL A 123 12.79 2.66 -13.28
CA VAL A 123 12.25 3.61 -12.31
C VAL A 123 13.35 4.63 -12.01
N ARG A 124 13.03 5.91 -12.07
CA ARG A 124 14.00 6.99 -11.78
C ARG A 124 14.33 7.04 -10.29
N VAL A 125 15.54 7.48 -9.98
CA VAL A 125 16.01 7.64 -8.60
C VAL A 125 15.12 8.61 -7.80
N ASP A 126 14.66 9.72 -8.39
CA ASP A 126 13.77 10.67 -7.72
C ASP A 126 12.41 10.05 -7.35
N LEU A 127 11.88 9.13 -8.16
CA LEU A 127 10.67 8.40 -7.85
C LEU A 127 10.90 7.43 -6.68
N ILE A 128 12.04 6.70 -6.68
CA ILE A 128 12.39 5.78 -5.58
C ILE A 128 12.54 6.55 -4.26
N ALA A 129 13.24 7.70 -4.30
CA ALA A 129 13.41 8.56 -3.13
C ALA A 129 12.05 9.08 -2.62
N GLY A 130 11.19 9.54 -3.53
CA GLY A 130 9.85 10.00 -3.18
C GLY A 130 8.95 8.91 -2.59
N VAL A 131 9.08 7.66 -3.06
CA VAL A 131 8.38 6.52 -2.44
C VAL A 131 8.92 6.26 -1.04
N ALA A 132 10.24 6.37 -0.81
CA ALA A 132 10.82 6.24 0.52
C ALA A 132 10.34 7.35 1.48
N ASP A 133 10.26 8.61 1.01
CA ASP A 133 9.66 9.72 1.77
C ASP A 133 8.20 9.44 2.13
N LEU A 134 7.44 8.87 1.19
CA LEU A 134 6.06 8.48 1.43
C LEU A 134 5.95 7.35 2.47
N MET A 135 6.83 6.36 2.43
CA MET A 135 6.86 5.27 3.41
C MET A 135 7.18 5.79 4.83
N ASP A 136 8.15 6.71 4.95
CA ASP A 136 8.47 7.37 6.21
C ASP A 136 7.25 8.14 6.76
N LEU A 137 6.61 8.95 5.91
CA LEU A 137 5.43 9.71 6.31
C LEU A 137 4.25 8.81 6.69
N ALA A 138 4.00 7.74 5.93
CA ALA A 138 2.93 6.79 6.21
C ALA A 138 3.13 6.11 7.58
N ARG A 139 4.38 5.76 7.93
CA ARG A 139 4.70 5.20 9.24
C ARG A 139 4.42 6.18 10.38
N VAL A 140 4.85 7.43 10.24
CA VAL A 140 4.60 8.48 11.25
C VAL A 140 3.10 8.74 11.41
N ARG A 141 2.35 8.75 10.30
CA ARG A 141 0.92 9.08 10.29
C ARG A 141 0.00 7.90 10.63
N SER A 142 0.50 6.67 10.68
CA SER A 142 -0.33 5.49 10.95
C SER A 142 -1.04 5.57 12.31
N SER A 143 -0.41 6.17 13.32
CA SER A 143 -1.00 6.39 14.64
C SER A 143 -2.14 7.42 14.69
N ASP A 144 -2.30 8.22 13.63
CA ASP A 144 -3.36 9.23 13.52
C ASP A 144 -4.66 8.67 12.88
N ILE A 145 -4.65 7.43 12.40
CA ILE A 145 -5.82 6.79 11.79
C ILE A 145 -6.89 6.52 12.86
N ARG A 146 -8.15 6.86 12.54
CA ARG A 146 -9.30 6.67 13.45
C ARG A 146 -10.44 5.88 12.81
N VAL A 147 -10.38 5.61 11.51
CA VAL A 147 -11.40 4.85 10.78
C VAL A 147 -11.18 3.35 10.94
N ALA A 148 -12.25 2.56 10.81
CA ALA A 148 -12.17 1.11 10.79
C ALA A 148 -11.14 0.67 9.74
N THR A 149 -10.19 -0.22 10.11
CA THR A 149 -9.07 -0.58 9.25
C THR A 149 -8.89 -2.09 9.16
N LEU A 150 -8.72 -2.58 7.94
CA LEU A 150 -8.34 -3.96 7.61
C LEU A 150 -6.93 -3.95 7.01
N LEU A 151 -5.98 -4.63 7.66
CA LEU A 151 -4.61 -4.83 7.17
C LEU A 151 -4.44 -6.27 6.66
N LEU A 152 -4.03 -6.42 5.39
CA LEU A 152 -3.78 -7.71 4.75
C LEU A 152 -2.32 -7.79 4.32
N SER A 153 -1.65 -8.88 4.67
CA SER A 153 -0.25 -9.11 4.33
C SER A 153 0.03 -10.57 4.00
N GLY A 154 1.03 -10.82 3.18
CA GLY A 154 1.52 -12.15 2.83
C GLY A 154 2.75 -12.52 3.66
N GLN A 155 2.83 -13.77 4.11
CA GLN A 155 4.01 -14.29 4.81
C GLN A 155 5.22 -14.42 3.88
N GLN A 156 4.97 -14.61 2.57
CA GLN A 156 6.00 -14.77 1.53
C GLN A 156 6.32 -13.44 0.83
N ASP A 157 5.89 -12.30 1.37
CA ASP A 157 6.20 -10.98 0.78
C ASP A 157 7.69 -10.69 0.86
N GLN A 158 8.35 -10.62 -0.32
CA GLN A 158 9.78 -10.31 -0.46
C GLN A 158 10.03 -8.84 -0.82
N VAL A 159 8.97 -8.05 -1.01
CA VAL A 159 9.06 -6.63 -1.36
C VAL A 159 8.98 -5.76 -0.12
N ILE A 160 8.02 -6.06 0.77
CA ILE A 160 7.90 -5.38 2.07
C ILE A 160 8.20 -6.39 3.17
N PRO A 161 9.30 -6.22 3.90
CA PRO A 161 9.69 -7.16 4.96
C PRO A 161 8.60 -7.33 6.03
N PRO A 162 8.38 -8.56 6.53
CA PRO A 162 7.37 -8.83 7.54
C PRO A 162 7.49 -7.95 8.81
N ASP A 163 8.71 -7.62 9.24
CA ASP A 163 8.96 -6.78 10.41
C ASP A 163 8.48 -5.33 10.21
N ALA A 164 8.47 -4.82 8.97
CA ALA A 164 7.90 -3.52 8.64
C ALA A 164 6.37 -3.53 8.79
N ILE A 165 5.72 -4.62 8.35
CA ILE A 165 4.27 -4.82 8.52
C ILE A 165 3.92 -5.02 9.99
N ASP A 166 4.72 -5.79 10.75
CA ASP A 166 4.53 -5.99 12.19
C ASP A 166 4.67 -4.69 12.98
N ALA A 167 5.53 -3.79 12.52
CA ALA A 167 5.66 -2.48 13.13
C ALA A 167 4.42 -1.61 12.83
N LEU A 168 3.91 -1.61 11.60
CA LEU A 168 2.66 -0.95 11.26
C LEU A 168 1.49 -1.51 12.08
N ASP A 169 1.41 -2.84 12.22
CA ASP A 169 0.38 -3.52 13.02
C ASP A 169 0.34 -2.99 14.46
N ARG A 170 1.51 -2.90 15.11
CA ARG A 170 1.61 -2.34 16.48
C ARG A 170 1.13 -0.89 16.55
N ASP A 171 1.48 -0.06 15.57
CA ASP A 171 1.03 1.34 15.55
C ASP A 171 -0.48 1.45 15.36
N LEU A 172 -1.07 0.63 14.48
CA LEU A 172 -2.51 0.60 14.24
C LEU A 172 -3.28 0.09 15.46
N GLN A 173 -2.77 -0.93 16.16
CA GLN A 173 -3.36 -1.40 17.42
C GLN A 173 -3.33 -0.32 18.51
N ALA A 174 -2.23 0.43 18.58
CA ALA A 174 -2.07 1.51 19.57
C ALA A 174 -2.87 2.79 19.22
N ALA A 175 -3.31 2.96 17.98
CA ALA A 175 -3.98 4.17 17.50
C ALA A 175 -5.39 4.40 18.12
N GLY A 176 -5.98 3.39 18.77
CA GLY A 176 -7.29 3.50 19.42
C GLY A 176 -8.43 3.72 18.44
N MET A 177 -8.35 3.13 17.24
CA MET A 177 -9.42 3.19 16.25
C MET A 177 -10.63 2.32 16.64
N ALA A 178 -11.79 2.62 16.06
CA ALA A 178 -13.05 1.95 16.39
C ALA A 178 -13.03 0.44 16.10
N SER A 179 -12.31 0.02 15.06
CA SER A 179 -12.17 -1.38 14.67
C SER A 179 -10.89 -1.56 13.89
N TYR A 180 -10.12 -2.59 14.25
CA TYR A 180 -8.92 -2.98 13.54
C TYR A 180 -8.83 -4.50 13.40
N HIS A 181 -8.54 -4.97 12.20
CA HIS A 181 -8.35 -6.38 11.91
C HIS A 181 -7.10 -6.58 11.06
N ARG A 182 -6.34 -7.64 11.35
CA ARG A 182 -5.19 -8.07 10.57
C ARG A 182 -5.43 -9.46 9.98
N CYS A 183 -5.15 -9.61 8.68
CA CYS A 183 -5.14 -10.87 7.95
C CYS A 183 -3.72 -11.17 7.47
N LEU A 184 -3.16 -12.30 7.91
CA LEU A 184 -1.88 -12.80 7.44
C LEU A 184 -2.11 -14.09 6.63
N TYR A 185 -1.75 -14.06 5.35
CA TYR A 185 -1.86 -15.20 4.43
C TYR A 185 -0.53 -15.94 4.34
N GLN A 186 -0.51 -17.20 4.77
CA GLN A 186 0.72 -18.01 4.88
C GLN A 186 1.42 -18.21 3.52
N ALA A 187 0.64 -18.47 2.47
CA ALA A 187 1.12 -18.62 1.10
C ALA A 187 1.10 -17.30 0.30
N GLY A 188 0.70 -16.17 0.91
CA GLY A 188 0.55 -14.90 0.23
C GLY A 188 1.88 -14.20 -0.05
N TYR A 189 2.00 -13.62 -1.24
CA TYR A 189 3.11 -12.77 -1.66
C TYR A 189 2.72 -11.30 -1.62
N HIS A 190 3.56 -10.42 -2.22
CA HIS A 190 3.29 -8.99 -2.27
C HIS A 190 2.04 -8.62 -3.06
N MET A 191 1.80 -9.32 -4.17
CA MET A 191 0.66 -9.05 -5.05
C MET A 191 -0.58 -9.87 -4.64
N LEU A 192 -0.94 -9.87 -3.35
CA LEU A 192 -1.99 -10.68 -2.73
C LEU A 192 -3.28 -10.81 -3.54
N LEU A 193 -3.75 -9.71 -4.15
CA LEU A 193 -4.98 -9.69 -4.96
C LEU A 193 -4.82 -10.38 -6.31
N ARG A 194 -3.59 -10.72 -6.69
CA ARG A 194 -3.22 -11.35 -7.97
C ARG A 194 -2.56 -12.71 -7.82
N ASP A 195 -2.25 -13.11 -6.59
CA ASP A 195 -1.75 -14.45 -6.27
C ASP A 195 -2.77 -15.52 -6.68
N LEU A 196 -2.34 -16.77 -6.74
CA LEU A 196 -3.24 -17.89 -7.05
C LEU A 196 -4.41 -17.96 -6.07
N ASN A 197 -4.17 -17.60 -4.79
CA ASN A 197 -5.20 -17.48 -3.75
C ASN A 197 -5.85 -16.07 -3.68
N GLY A 198 -5.62 -15.20 -4.65
CA GLY A 198 -6.20 -13.86 -4.70
C GLY A 198 -7.73 -13.80 -4.52
N PRO A 199 -8.51 -14.75 -5.11
CA PRO A 199 -9.96 -14.82 -4.88
C PRO A 199 -10.36 -14.91 -3.40
N VAL A 200 -9.61 -15.65 -2.57
CA VAL A 200 -9.85 -15.77 -1.12
C VAL A 200 -9.63 -14.42 -0.44
N VAL A 201 -8.53 -13.74 -0.77
CA VAL A 201 -8.21 -12.40 -0.23
C VAL A 201 -9.31 -11.40 -0.59
N ILE A 202 -9.79 -11.42 -1.84
CA ILE A 202 -10.88 -10.55 -2.31
C ILE A 202 -12.18 -10.84 -1.56
N ASP A 203 -12.49 -12.12 -1.31
CA ASP A 203 -13.70 -12.49 -0.57
C ASP A 203 -13.63 -12.05 0.90
N ASP A 204 -12.45 -12.16 1.53
CA ASP A 204 -12.22 -11.63 2.87
C ASP A 204 -12.48 -10.11 2.91
N ILE A 205 -11.95 -9.34 1.97
CA ILE A 205 -12.22 -7.90 1.87
C ILE A 205 -13.72 -7.63 1.70
N ARG A 206 -14.40 -8.36 0.81
CA ARG A 206 -15.84 -8.22 0.58
C ARG A 206 -16.66 -8.48 1.83
N ARG A 207 -16.35 -9.55 2.59
CA ARG A 207 -17.03 -9.89 3.85
C ARG A 207 -16.81 -8.81 4.90
N TRP A 208 -15.59 -8.27 5.02
CA TRP A 208 -15.30 -7.20 5.95
C TRP A 208 -16.08 -5.91 5.60
N ILE A 209 -16.13 -5.52 4.33
CA ILE A 209 -16.91 -4.37 3.85
C ILE A 209 -18.41 -4.60 4.08
N ALA A 210 -18.93 -5.80 3.77
CA ALA A 210 -20.34 -6.13 3.97
C ALA A 210 -20.77 -6.10 5.44
N GLY A 211 -19.84 -6.38 6.36
CA GLY A 211 -20.02 -6.25 7.81
C GLY A 211 -19.87 -4.81 8.33
N GLY A 212 -19.71 -3.82 7.46
CA GLY A 212 -19.57 -2.41 7.86
C GLY A 212 -18.20 -2.04 8.43
N GLY A 213 -17.18 -2.90 8.27
CA GLY A 213 -15.82 -2.67 8.77
C GLY A 213 -15.64 -2.83 10.29
N GLY A 214 -16.69 -3.15 11.03
CA GLY A 214 -16.70 -3.19 12.50
C GLY A 214 -17.24 -4.47 13.13
N VAL A 215 -17.16 -5.60 12.44
CA VAL A 215 -17.64 -6.88 12.99
C VAL A 215 -16.72 -7.33 14.12
N GLU A 216 -17.20 -7.36 15.37
CA GLU A 216 -16.42 -7.69 16.57
C GLU A 216 -15.69 -9.05 16.51
N ASN A 217 -16.12 -9.98 15.68
CA ASN A 217 -15.51 -11.31 15.51
C ASN A 217 -15.12 -11.60 14.06
N TYR A 218 -14.66 -10.58 13.32
CA TYR A 218 -14.17 -10.81 11.97
C TYR A 218 -12.91 -11.68 12.00
N SER A 219 -12.95 -12.80 11.30
CA SER A 219 -11.79 -13.65 11.07
C SER A 219 -11.55 -13.87 9.59
N CYS A 220 -10.30 -13.75 9.18
CA CYS A 220 -9.88 -14.04 7.81
C CYS A 220 -9.93 -15.53 7.54
N THR A 221 -10.15 -15.89 6.28
CA THR A 221 -9.98 -17.27 5.84
C THR A 221 -8.52 -17.66 6.02
N ARG A 222 -8.25 -18.69 6.79
CA ARG A 222 -6.90 -19.24 6.95
C ARG A 222 -6.56 -20.01 5.67
N SER A 223 -5.65 -19.49 4.88
CA SER A 223 -5.12 -20.15 3.67
C SER A 223 -3.66 -20.52 3.85
#